data_d0978649b0e39c678f3cf972385445eb
#
_entry.id   d0978649b0e39c678f3cf972385445eb
#
_cell.length_a   1.000
_cell.length_b   1.000
_cell.length_c   1.000
_cell.angle_alpha   90.00
_cell.angle_beta   90.00
_cell.angle_gamma   90.00
#
_symmetry.space_group_name_H-M   'P 1'
#
loop_
_entity.id
_entity.type
_entity.pdbx_description
1 polymer ?
#
loop_
_entity_poly.entity_id
_entity_poly.type
_entity_poly.pdbx_seq_one_letter_code
_entity_poly.pdbx_strand_id
1 'polypeptide(L)'
;MKIGLKIFSYWVLIVLSGSSIVYAAEPKSESIPDSLQNYVSRDEPLFRWELQQTAATENGTVYYLHLVSQNWHDIVWEHALTVYEPKVIAHPEHMLLFVTGGSNGRKPGASDIAVGVKLAELCQARIATLHQVPNQPLLGNRKEDDLITETWLRYIKTGDDTWPLLFPMVKSAVKAMDALEQFAESKEWKKPKGFVITGASKRGWTSWLTPVADKRIIGTVPIVIDTLNFTKQMKYQIATWGKYSEQIYDYTSKGLVRESGEPETPREIALWKMMDPYTYRKQLTLPKLLINGTNDRYWVVDAMKNYWDDLSGPKYILQVPNAGHSLQGGREHAYSTLAAFFRHRAMQKALPKFEWTFTNEKNLRLSMTIDRPPTGARLWTASSSTKDFRQAKWSSRPIQSDSLKFSALVDEPDSGHVALYGELLFKVGNLEYSLSTQVFRE
;
A
#
# COMPACT_ATOMS: atom_id res chain seq x y z
N MET A 1 7.56 -66.68 77.73
CA MET A 1 7.75 -65.24 77.66
C MET A 1 7.52 -64.87 76.17
N LYS A 2 6.31 -64.39 75.82
CA LYS A 2 5.92 -64.05 74.45
C LYS A 2 5.75 -62.54 74.36
N ILE A 3 6.58 -61.85 73.57
CA ILE A 3 6.52 -60.43 73.37
C ILE A 3 5.66 -60.24 72.06
N GLY A 4 4.53 -59.59 72.26
CA GLY A 4 3.61 -59.28 71.13
C GLY A 4 3.99 -57.91 70.51
N LEU A 5 4.12 -57.94 69.23
CA LEU A 5 4.40 -56.78 68.41
C LEU A 5 3.05 -56.15 67.91
N LYS A 6 2.76 -54.94 68.31
CA LYS A 6 1.62 -54.16 67.85
C LYS A 6 2.02 -53.39 66.59
N ILE A 7 1.39 -53.71 65.47
CA ILE A 7 1.53 -52.96 64.21
C ILE A 7 0.50 -51.83 64.17
N PHE A 8 0.96 -50.57 64.11
CA PHE A 8 0.13 -49.39 63.86
C PHE A 8 0.05 -49.12 62.36
N SER A 9 -1.13 -49.25 61.79
CA SER A 9 -1.37 -48.87 60.39
C SER A 9 -1.74 -47.41 60.33
N TYR A 10 -0.88 -46.61 59.69
CA TYR A 10 -1.19 -45.22 59.32
C TYR A 10 -1.88 -45.21 57.95
N TRP A 11 -3.10 -44.70 57.87
CA TRP A 11 -3.79 -44.38 56.65
C TRP A 11 -3.36 -42.96 56.19
N VAL A 12 -2.67 -42.85 55.07
CA VAL A 12 -2.36 -41.59 54.40
C VAL A 12 -3.53 -41.26 53.47
N LEU A 13 -4.30 -40.21 53.77
CA LEU A 13 -5.33 -39.67 52.89
C LEU A 13 -4.65 -38.80 51.86
N ILE A 14 -4.53 -39.26 50.62
CA ILE A 14 -4.09 -38.46 49.47
C ILE A 14 -5.29 -37.64 48.99
N VAL A 15 -5.32 -36.37 49.28
CA VAL A 15 -6.25 -35.39 48.70
C VAL A 15 -5.73 -35.05 47.31
N LEU A 16 -6.31 -35.62 46.24
CA LEU A 16 -6.11 -35.23 44.86
C LEU A 16 -6.84 -33.88 44.64
N SER A 17 -6.11 -32.75 44.75
CA SER A 17 -6.59 -31.48 44.26
C SER A 17 -6.57 -31.50 42.75
N GLY A 18 -7.73 -31.71 42.13
CA GLY A 18 -7.93 -31.58 40.69
C GLY A 18 -7.78 -30.13 40.25
N SER A 19 -6.60 -29.76 39.76
CA SER A 19 -6.41 -28.49 39.08
C SER A 19 -7.06 -28.62 37.68
N SER A 20 -8.24 -28.03 37.51
CA SER A 20 -8.86 -27.84 36.21
C SER A 20 -7.98 -26.92 35.37
N ILE A 21 -7.23 -27.46 34.45
CA ILE A 21 -6.54 -26.68 33.41
C ILE A 21 -7.64 -26.09 32.52
N VAL A 22 -7.97 -24.81 32.74
CA VAL A 22 -8.77 -24.04 31.80
C VAL A 22 -7.89 -23.85 30.56
N TYR A 23 -8.12 -24.65 29.52
CA TYR A 23 -7.61 -24.36 28.20
C TYR A 23 -8.20 -23.02 27.78
N ALA A 24 -7.37 -21.96 27.75
CA ALA A 24 -7.72 -20.75 27.06
C ALA A 24 -8.02 -21.15 25.61
N ALA A 25 -9.26 -20.94 25.16
CA ALA A 25 -9.63 -21.15 23.78
C ALA A 25 -8.65 -20.36 22.90
N GLU A 26 -7.97 -21.06 21.99
CA GLU A 26 -7.15 -20.36 20.98
C GLU A 26 -8.02 -19.27 20.36
N PRO A 27 -7.50 -18.05 20.16
CA PRO A 27 -8.24 -17.00 19.50
C PRO A 27 -8.68 -17.54 18.13
N LYS A 28 -10.00 -17.65 17.90
CA LYS A 28 -10.55 -18.05 16.61
C LYS A 28 -9.81 -17.30 15.54
N SER A 29 -9.12 -18.00 14.65
CA SER A 29 -8.44 -17.37 13.53
C SER A 29 -9.47 -16.48 12.83
N GLU A 30 -9.24 -15.18 12.80
CA GLU A 30 -10.16 -14.28 12.13
C GLU A 30 -10.27 -14.71 10.66
N SER A 31 -11.45 -15.14 10.26
CA SER A 31 -11.68 -15.57 8.89
C SER A 31 -11.48 -14.38 7.96
N ILE A 32 -10.62 -14.55 6.97
CA ILE A 32 -10.42 -13.56 5.91
C ILE A 32 -11.66 -13.57 5.02
N PRO A 33 -12.27 -12.41 4.73
CA PRO A 33 -13.44 -12.35 3.84
C PRO A 33 -13.10 -12.79 2.41
N ASP A 34 -13.94 -13.59 1.79
CA ASP A 34 -13.85 -14.05 0.38
C ASP A 34 -14.62 -13.15 -0.58
N SER A 35 -15.34 -12.16 -0.08
CA SER A 35 -16.17 -11.27 -0.89
C SER A 35 -15.40 -10.60 -2.04
N LEU A 36 -14.16 -10.15 -1.80
CA LEU A 36 -13.30 -9.60 -2.86
C LEU A 36 -13.00 -10.63 -3.94
N GLN A 37 -12.57 -11.84 -3.56
CA GLN A 37 -12.25 -12.92 -4.50
C GLN A 37 -13.50 -13.33 -5.28
N ASN A 38 -14.62 -13.51 -4.58
CA ASN A 38 -15.91 -13.86 -5.18
C ASN A 38 -16.39 -12.79 -6.17
N TYR A 39 -16.22 -11.49 -5.84
CA TYR A 39 -16.58 -10.42 -6.74
C TYR A 39 -15.70 -10.42 -8.00
N VAL A 40 -14.39 -10.51 -7.85
CA VAL A 40 -13.44 -10.41 -8.97
C VAL A 40 -13.57 -11.60 -9.92
N SER A 41 -13.84 -12.81 -9.39
CA SER A 41 -13.95 -14.04 -10.19
C SER A 41 -15.25 -14.18 -10.98
N ARG A 42 -16.23 -13.29 -10.81
CA ARG A 42 -17.47 -13.30 -11.58
C ARG A 42 -17.19 -13.11 -13.06
N ASP A 43 -17.89 -13.88 -13.89
CA ASP A 43 -17.84 -13.72 -15.34
C ASP A 43 -18.28 -12.32 -15.76
N GLU A 44 -17.64 -11.78 -16.77
CA GLU A 44 -17.93 -10.48 -17.35
C GLU A 44 -18.20 -10.60 -18.86
N PRO A 45 -19.45 -10.90 -19.25
CA PRO A 45 -19.81 -11.04 -20.66
C PRO A 45 -19.57 -9.77 -21.48
N LEU A 46 -19.54 -8.60 -20.84
CA LEU A 46 -19.30 -7.33 -21.50
C LEU A 46 -17.80 -6.99 -21.65
N PHE A 47 -16.92 -7.80 -21.06
CA PHE A 47 -15.47 -7.56 -21.16
C PHE A 47 -15.03 -7.56 -22.63
N ARG A 48 -14.42 -6.44 -23.04
CA ARG A 48 -13.81 -6.27 -24.37
C ARG A 48 -12.80 -5.14 -24.35
N TRP A 49 -11.92 -5.15 -25.29
CA TRP A 49 -11.00 -4.05 -25.54
C TRP A 49 -10.84 -3.80 -27.04
N GLU A 50 -10.44 -2.59 -27.40
CA GLU A 50 -10.24 -2.17 -28.77
C GLU A 50 -9.05 -1.22 -28.87
N LEU A 51 -8.15 -1.45 -29.83
CA LEU A 51 -7.09 -0.51 -30.17
C LEU A 51 -7.68 0.65 -30.97
N GLN A 52 -7.73 1.84 -30.36
CA GLN A 52 -8.29 3.03 -31.00
C GLN A 52 -7.28 3.82 -31.82
N GLN A 53 -6.02 3.91 -31.32
CA GLN A 53 -4.97 4.73 -31.95
C GLN A 53 -3.59 4.20 -31.61
N THR A 54 -2.65 4.38 -32.53
CA THR A 54 -1.21 4.22 -32.31
C THR A 54 -0.52 5.53 -32.64
N ALA A 55 0.37 5.99 -31.78
CA ALA A 55 1.15 7.21 -31.99
C ALA A 55 2.64 6.95 -31.74
N ALA A 56 3.47 7.27 -32.71
CA ALA A 56 4.91 7.29 -32.52
C ALA A 56 5.31 8.54 -31.73
N THR A 57 6.28 8.38 -30.85
CA THR A 57 6.90 9.46 -30.07
C THR A 57 8.40 9.43 -30.27
N GLU A 58 9.10 10.49 -29.87
CA GLU A 58 10.56 10.50 -29.89
C GLU A 58 11.16 9.30 -29.14
N ASN A 59 10.52 8.85 -28.04
CA ASN A 59 11.07 7.85 -27.11
C ASN A 59 10.42 6.47 -27.21
N GLY A 60 9.53 6.25 -28.19
CA GLY A 60 8.87 4.95 -28.40
C GLY A 60 7.51 5.06 -29.06
N THR A 61 6.62 4.14 -28.74
CA THR A 61 5.26 4.08 -29.28
C THR A 61 4.23 4.08 -28.16
N VAL A 62 3.13 4.81 -28.37
CA VAL A 62 1.99 4.86 -27.47
C VAL A 62 0.77 4.25 -28.15
N TYR A 63 0.14 3.29 -27.51
CA TYR A 63 -1.08 2.63 -27.97
C TYR A 63 -2.24 3.04 -27.07
N TYR A 64 -3.32 3.50 -27.65
CA TYR A 64 -4.53 3.92 -26.96
C TYR A 64 -5.61 2.87 -27.13
N LEU A 65 -5.96 2.21 -26.04
CA LEU A 65 -6.99 1.19 -26.01
C LEU A 65 -8.23 1.71 -25.26
N HIS A 66 -9.40 1.33 -25.75
CA HIS A 66 -10.65 1.42 -25.03
C HIS A 66 -10.92 0.07 -24.36
N LEU A 67 -11.18 0.05 -23.07
CA LEU A 67 -11.45 -1.14 -22.29
C LEU A 67 -12.83 -1.03 -21.65
N VAL A 68 -13.69 -2.01 -21.87
CA VAL A 68 -14.89 -2.26 -21.06
C VAL A 68 -14.52 -3.35 -20.07
N SER A 69 -14.49 -3.02 -18.76
CA SER A 69 -13.99 -3.95 -17.76
C SER A 69 -15.10 -4.82 -17.16
N GLN A 70 -16.27 -4.26 -16.94
CA GLN A 70 -17.37 -4.94 -16.22
C GLN A 70 -18.69 -4.19 -16.31
N ASN A 71 -19.78 -4.90 -15.93
CA ASN A 71 -21.05 -4.30 -15.54
C ASN A 71 -21.18 -4.31 -14.00
N TRP A 72 -21.37 -3.14 -13.39
CA TRP A 72 -21.54 -2.97 -11.95
C TRP A 72 -22.86 -2.27 -11.65
N HIS A 73 -23.84 -2.99 -11.09
CA HIS A 73 -25.19 -2.47 -10.80
C HIS A 73 -25.81 -1.75 -12.01
N ASP A 74 -25.83 -2.42 -13.16
CA ASP A 74 -26.33 -1.92 -14.45
C ASP A 74 -25.55 -0.72 -15.01
N ILE A 75 -24.38 -0.43 -14.47
CA ILE A 75 -23.46 0.60 -14.96
C ILE A 75 -22.27 -0.08 -15.64
N VAL A 76 -22.12 0.15 -16.93
CA VAL A 76 -20.97 -0.33 -17.69
C VAL A 76 -19.75 0.52 -17.33
N TRP A 77 -18.65 -0.13 -16.92
CA TRP A 77 -17.38 0.55 -16.62
C TRP A 77 -16.46 0.53 -17.82
N GLU A 78 -16.07 1.72 -18.24
CA GLU A 78 -15.22 1.96 -19.40
C GLU A 78 -13.98 2.74 -19.01
N HIS A 79 -12.86 2.39 -19.66
CA HIS A 79 -11.56 2.94 -19.31
C HIS A 79 -10.75 3.28 -20.55
N ALA A 80 -9.96 4.34 -20.47
CA ALA A 80 -8.79 4.46 -21.35
C ALA A 80 -7.66 3.61 -20.76
N LEU A 81 -7.17 2.67 -21.54
CA LEU A 81 -6.00 1.85 -21.23
C LEU A 81 -4.89 2.24 -22.20
N THR A 82 -3.85 2.93 -21.72
CA THR A 82 -2.76 3.42 -22.57
C THR A 82 -1.52 2.60 -22.32
N VAL A 83 -0.96 2.01 -23.40
CA VAL A 83 0.28 1.23 -23.34
C VAL A 83 1.43 2.04 -23.92
N TYR A 84 2.54 2.10 -23.22
CA TYR A 84 3.76 2.80 -23.59
C TYR A 84 4.87 1.80 -23.84
N GLU A 85 5.36 1.75 -25.07
CA GLU A 85 6.47 0.91 -25.49
C GLU A 85 7.72 1.77 -25.70
N PRO A 86 8.74 1.67 -24.86
CA PRO A 86 9.96 2.46 -25.01
C PRO A 86 10.84 1.89 -26.13
N LYS A 87 11.77 2.71 -26.67
CA LYS A 87 12.77 2.25 -27.65
C LYS A 87 13.68 1.14 -27.11
N VAL A 88 13.99 1.17 -25.81
CA VAL A 88 14.85 0.18 -25.17
C VAL A 88 14.01 -0.66 -24.21
N ILE A 89 13.91 -1.95 -24.48
CA ILE A 89 13.15 -2.92 -23.67
C ILE A 89 14.13 -3.97 -23.14
N ALA A 90 14.51 -3.82 -21.88
CA ALA A 90 15.34 -4.82 -21.18
C ALA A 90 14.49 -5.92 -20.50
N HIS A 91 13.22 -5.64 -20.24
CA HIS A 91 12.31 -6.52 -19.52
C HIS A 91 11.03 -6.81 -20.32
N PRO A 92 11.11 -7.53 -21.46
CA PRO A 92 9.98 -7.70 -22.39
C PRO A 92 8.83 -8.57 -21.86
N GLU A 93 9.07 -9.35 -20.80
CA GLU A 93 8.11 -10.31 -20.22
C GLU A 93 7.46 -9.79 -18.93
N HIS A 94 7.65 -8.51 -18.57
CA HIS A 94 7.05 -7.89 -17.40
C HIS A 94 6.49 -6.52 -17.73
N MET A 95 5.39 -6.15 -17.07
CA MET A 95 4.76 -4.85 -17.28
C MET A 95 4.49 -4.15 -15.94
N LEU A 96 4.59 -2.83 -15.94
CA LEU A 96 4.07 -1.99 -14.86
C LEU A 96 2.63 -1.60 -15.22
N LEU A 97 1.68 -1.85 -14.33
CA LEU A 97 0.30 -1.37 -14.42
C LEU A 97 0.10 -0.21 -13.45
N PHE A 98 -0.05 0.99 -13.98
CA PHE A 98 -0.34 2.19 -13.19
C PHE A 98 -1.84 2.48 -13.22
N VAL A 99 -2.51 2.26 -12.10
CA VAL A 99 -3.93 2.54 -11.93
C VAL A 99 -4.11 4.00 -11.55
N THR A 100 -4.92 4.75 -12.31
CA THR A 100 -5.14 6.18 -12.09
C THR A 100 -6.61 6.57 -12.18
N GLY A 101 -6.96 7.74 -11.64
CA GLY A 101 -8.31 8.29 -11.67
C GLY A 101 -8.71 8.89 -13.01
N GLY A 102 -9.56 9.85 -12.93
CA GLY A 102 -10.11 10.57 -14.07
C GLY A 102 -11.64 10.55 -14.05
N SER A 103 -12.25 11.32 -14.94
CA SER A 103 -13.71 11.36 -15.11
C SER A 103 -14.10 10.55 -16.35
N ASN A 104 -15.30 9.98 -16.33
CA ASN A 104 -15.88 9.26 -17.46
C ASN A 104 -15.78 10.09 -18.74
N GLY A 105 -15.44 9.44 -19.86
CA GLY A 105 -15.30 10.06 -21.17
C GLY A 105 -14.05 10.94 -21.37
N ARG A 106 -13.25 11.20 -20.32
CA ARG A 106 -12.02 11.97 -20.45
C ARG A 106 -10.89 11.12 -21.05
N LYS A 107 -10.26 11.64 -22.10
CA LYS A 107 -9.04 11.03 -22.66
C LYS A 107 -7.81 11.45 -21.85
N PRO A 108 -6.76 10.60 -21.78
CA PRO A 108 -5.47 10.97 -21.22
C PRO A 108 -4.91 12.25 -21.85
N GLY A 109 -4.46 13.20 -21.02
CA GLY A 109 -3.86 14.45 -21.46
C GLY A 109 -2.36 14.32 -21.72
N ALA A 110 -1.75 15.39 -22.21
CA ALA A 110 -0.31 15.42 -22.50
C ALA A 110 0.56 15.12 -21.25
N SER A 111 0.16 15.58 -20.08
CA SER A 111 0.84 15.26 -18.82
C SER A 111 0.78 13.79 -18.45
N ASP A 112 -0.37 13.12 -18.69
CA ASP A 112 -0.53 11.70 -18.42
C ASP A 112 0.38 10.89 -19.35
N ILE A 113 0.43 11.27 -20.64
CA ILE A 113 1.29 10.65 -21.63
C ILE A 113 2.78 10.83 -21.28
N ALA A 114 3.19 12.04 -20.87
CA ALA A 114 4.57 12.31 -20.48
C ALA A 114 5.03 11.43 -19.30
N VAL A 115 4.17 11.26 -18.28
CA VAL A 115 4.45 10.36 -17.14
C VAL A 115 4.58 8.92 -17.61
N GLY A 116 3.68 8.45 -18.49
CA GLY A 116 3.73 7.09 -19.01
C GLY A 116 5.00 6.81 -19.81
N VAL A 117 5.37 7.70 -20.73
CA VAL A 117 6.62 7.61 -21.52
C VAL A 117 7.83 7.59 -20.58
N LYS A 118 7.89 8.51 -19.62
CA LYS A 118 8.98 8.57 -18.63
C LYS A 118 9.14 7.28 -17.84
N LEU A 119 8.03 6.74 -17.32
CA LEU A 119 8.07 5.49 -16.57
C LEU A 119 8.48 4.30 -17.44
N ALA A 120 8.05 4.24 -18.71
CA ALA A 120 8.46 3.19 -19.65
C ALA A 120 9.98 3.21 -19.88
N GLU A 121 10.57 4.39 -20.04
CA GLU A 121 12.03 4.57 -20.16
C GLU A 121 12.74 4.18 -18.86
N LEU A 122 12.28 4.66 -17.72
CA LEU A 122 12.89 4.35 -16.44
C LEU A 122 12.79 2.85 -16.10
N CYS A 123 11.69 2.20 -16.45
CA CYS A 123 11.51 0.75 -16.25
C CYS A 123 12.26 -0.08 -17.28
N GLN A 124 12.61 0.47 -18.46
CA GLN A 124 13.09 -0.27 -19.65
C GLN A 124 12.16 -1.44 -20.02
N ALA A 125 10.87 -1.19 -19.96
CA ALA A 125 9.81 -2.17 -20.17
C ALA A 125 8.54 -1.47 -20.70
N ARG A 126 7.64 -2.26 -21.28
CA ARG A 126 6.29 -1.77 -21.56
C ARG A 126 5.57 -1.49 -20.25
N ILE A 127 4.90 -0.38 -20.18
CA ILE A 127 4.01 -0.05 -19.06
C ILE A 127 2.60 0.24 -19.59
N ALA A 128 1.61 0.10 -18.72
CA ALA A 128 0.24 0.50 -19.02
C ALA A 128 -0.31 1.42 -17.94
N THR A 129 -1.07 2.42 -18.35
CA THR A 129 -1.86 3.27 -17.45
C THR A 129 -3.33 2.99 -17.65
N LEU A 130 -4.00 2.55 -16.58
CA LEU A 130 -5.44 2.34 -16.55
C LEU A 130 -6.11 3.57 -15.94
N HIS A 131 -6.87 4.31 -16.76
CA HIS A 131 -7.58 5.53 -16.35
C HIS A 131 -9.01 5.26 -15.89
N GLN A 132 -9.66 6.26 -15.31
CA GLN A 132 -11.05 6.24 -14.82
C GLN A 132 -11.33 5.10 -13.81
N VAL A 133 -10.42 4.92 -12.85
CA VAL A 133 -10.63 4.00 -11.72
C VAL A 133 -10.81 4.79 -10.43
N PRO A 134 -12.04 4.86 -9.86
CA PRO A 134 -13.30 4.30 -10.39
C PRO A 134 -13.82 5.06 -11.60
N ASN A 135 -14.79 4.48 -12.31
CA ASN A 135 -15.65 5.26 -13.17
C ASN A 135 -16.37 6.31 -12.32
N GLN A 136 -16.34 7.56 -12.75
CA GLN A 136 -16.92 8.70 -12.02
C GLN A 136 -17.13 9.91 -12.94
N PRO A 137 -18.15 10.79 -12.67
CA PRO A 137 -19.08 10.73 -11.53
C PRO A 137 -20.12 9.61 -11.68
N LEU A 138 -20.61 9.07 -10.55
CA LEU A 138 -21.66 8.07 -10.47
C LEU A 138 -22.66 8.43 -9.33
N LEU A 139 -23.77 7.69 -9.23
CA LEU A 139 -24.69 7.70 -8.11
C LEU A 139 -25.10 9.11 -7.63
N GLY A 140 -25.55 9.97 -8.53
CA GLY A 140 -25.91 11.36 -8.21
C GLY A 140 -24.75 12.33 -8.27
N ASN A 141 -23.87 12.15 -9.25
CA ASN A 141 -22.71 13.03 -9.53
C ASN A 141 -21.58 12.96 -8.48
N ARG A 142 -21.48 11.86 -7.71
CA ARG A 142 -20.44 11.66 -6.70
C ARG A 142 -19.11 11.24 -7.33
N LYS A 143 -18.03 11.64 -6.66
CA LYS A 143 -16.65 11.34 -7.05
C LYS A 143 -15.82 11.03 -5.82
N GLU A 144 -14.70 10.33 -6.03
CA GLU A 144 -13.65 10.11 -5.04
C GLU A 144 -14.17 9.56 -3.70
N ASP A 145 -13.86 10.16 -2.56
CA ASP A 145 -14.28 9.69 -1.23
C ASP A 145 -15.77 9.76 -1.02
N ASP A 146 -16.46 10.77 -1.60
CA ASP A 146 -17.91 10.85 -1.57
C ASP A 146 -18.58 9.65 -2.29
N LEU A 147 -17.99 9.18 -3.40
CA LEU A 147 -18.49 8.00 -4.10
C LEU A 147 -18.20 6.71 -3.31
N ILE A 148 -17.01 6.55 -2.76
CA ILE A 148 -16.66 5.39 -1.92
C ILE A 148 -17.62 5.31 -0.74
N THR A 149 -17.79 6.39 0.00
CA THR A 149 -18.65 6.42 1.20
C THR A 149 -20.11 6.18 0.90
N GLU A 150 -20.63 6.68 -0.22
CA GLU A 150 -21.99 6.34 -0.70
C GLU A 150 -22.15 4.83 -0.91
N THR A 151 -21.17 4.16 -1.52
CA THR A 151 -21.25 2.72 -1.75
C THR A 151 -21.15 1.92 -0.44
N TRP A 152 -20.40 2.41 0.54
CA TRP A 152 -20.32 1.82 1.88
C TRP A 152 -21.66 1.92 2.61
N LEU A 153 -22.35 3.07 2.53
CA LEU A 153 -23.68 3.25 3.10
C LEU A 153 -24.70 2.30 2.46
N ARG A 154 -24.61 2.09 1.13
CA ARG A 154 -25.47 1.12 0.43
C ARG A 154 -25.23 -0.30 0.91
N TYR A 155 -23.97 -0.71 1.06
CA TYR A 155 -23.65 -2.00 1.66
C TYR A 155 -24.20 -2.14 3.07
N ILE A 156 -23.97 -1.16 3.95
CA ILE A 156 -24.48 -1.20 5.32
C ILE A 156 -26.01 -1.33 5.34
N LYS A 157 -26.70 -0.64 4.44
CA LYS A 157 -28.17 -0.69 4.32
C LYS A 157 -28.66 -2.04 3.81
N THR A 158 -28.07 -2.58 2.75
CA THR A 158 -28.59 -3.75 2.00
C THR A 158 -27.97 -5.07 2.45
N GLY A 159 -26.71 -5.08 2.88
CA GLY A 159 -25.89 -6.28 3.08
C GLY A 159 -25.34 -6.87 1.79
N ASP A 160 -25.54 -6.23 0.63
CA ASP A 160 -25.01 -6.66 -0.65
C ASP A 160 -23.53 -6.27 -0.78
N ASP A 161 -22.64 -7.23 -0.70
CA ASP A 161 -21.19 -7.07 -0.73
C ASP A 161 -20.62 -6.69 -2.11
N THR A 162 -21.48 -6.55 -3.11
CA THR A 162 -21.09 -6.03 -4.43
C THR A 162 -21.06 -4.50 -4.52
N TRP A 163 -21.63 -3.81 -3.51
CA TRP A 163 -21.63 -2.35 -3.46
C TRP A 163 -20.26 -1.72 -3.21
N PRO A 164 -19.39 -2.21 -2.29
CA PRO A 164 -18.15 -1.51 -1.96
C PRO A 164 -17.29 -1.23 -3.19
N LEU A 165 -17.07 0.05 -3.48
CA LEU A 165 -16.48 0.55 -4.73
C LEU A 165 -15.07 0.01 -5.03
N LEU A 166 -14.33 -0.35 -3.99
CA LEU A 166 -12.97 -0.92 -4.18
C LEU A 166 -12.99 -2.26 -4.92
N PHE A 167 -14.05 -3.03 -4.83
CA PHE A 167 -14.16 -4.31 -5.54
C PHE A 167 -14.21 -4.14 -7.07
N PRO A 168 -15.11 -3.31 -7.64
CA PRO A 168 -15.05 -3.01 -9.07
C PRO A 168 -13.76 -2.29 -9.49
N MET A 169 -13.13 -1.48 -8.63
CA MET A 169 -11.82 -0.89 -8.91
C MET A 169 -10.74 -1.96 -9.07
N VAL A 170 -10.70 -2.97 -8.19
CA VAL A 170 -9.78 -4.12 -8.30
C VAL A 170 -10.09 -4.93 -9.55
N LYS A 171 -11.36 -5.24 -9.82
CA LYS A 171 -11.75 -5.98 -11.02
C LYS A 171 -11.36 -5.26 -12.30
N SER A 172 -11.44 -3.93 -12.35
CA SER A 172 -10.96 -3.15 -13.49
C SER A 172 -9.45 -3.35 -13.74
N ALA A 173 -8.64 -3.40 -12.68
CA ALA A 173 -7.21 -3.68 -12.81
C ALA A 173 -6.94 -5.12 -13.29
N VAL A 174 -7.70 -6.10 -12.81
CA VAL A 174 -7.61 -7.50 -13.27
C VAL A 174 -8.00 -7.60 -14.76
N LYS A 175 -9.09 -6.96 -15.17
CA LYS A 175 -9.53 -6.94 -16.58
C LYS A 175 -8.57 -6.15 -17.48
N ALA A 176 -7.89 -5.14 -16.96
CA ALA A 176 -6.81 -4.49 -17.70
C ALA A 176 -5.64 -5.46 -17.97
N MET A 177 -5.27 -6.30 -17.01
CA MET A 177 -4.25 -7.33 -17.22
C MET A 177 -4.69 -8.37 -18.27
N ASP A 178 -5.97 -8.78 -18.26
CA ASP A 178 -6.53 -9.67 -19.29
C ASP A 178 -6.41 -9.04 -20.68
N ALA A 179 -6.79 -7.76 -20.82
CA ALA A 179 -6.67 -7.02 -22.07
C ALA A 179 -5.21 -6.85 -22.52
N LEU A 180 -4.28 -6.60 -21.60
CA LEU A 180 -2.86 -6.44 -21.90
C LEU A 180 -2.21 -7.75 -22.36
N GLU A 181 -2.61 -8.89 -21.82
CA GLU A 181 -2.15 -10.20 -22.31
C GLU A 181 -2.64 -10.48 -23.73
N GLN A 182 -3.94 -10.23 -24.01
CA GLN A 182 -4.51 -10.37 -25.36
C GLN A 182 -3.91 -9.35 -26.35
N PHE A 183 -3.67 -8.12 -25.90
CA PHE A 183 -3.01 -7.11 -26.73
C PHE A 183 -1.57 -7.50 -27.05
N ALA A 184 -0.82 -8.02 -26.09
CA ALA A 184 0.53 -8.52 -26.33
C ALA A 184 0.56 -9.64 -27.38
N GLU A 185 -0.41 -10.57 -27.32
CA GLU A 185 -0.57 -11.62 -28.32
C GLU A 185 -0.86 -11.03 -29.72
N SER A 186 -1.77 -10.05 -29.83
CA SER A 186 -2.11 -9.37 -31.08
C SER A 186 -0.94 -8.60 -31.72
N LYS A 187 0.07 -8.27 -30.91
CA LYS A 187 1.31 -7.60 -31.33
C LYS A 187 2.49 -8.56 -31.52
N GLU A 188 2.29 -9.85 -31.35
CA GLU A 188 3.35 -10.86 -31.35
C GLU A 188 4.45 -10.57 -30.29
N TRP A 189 4.08 -9.89 -29.22
CA TRP A 189 4.97 -9.66 -28.09
C TRP A 189 5.03 -10.91 -27.19
N LYS A 190 6.10 -11.02 -26.43
CA LYS A 190 6.13 -12.01 -25.36
C LYS A 190 5.00 -11.73 -24.37
N LYS A 191 4.24 -12.76 -24.02
CA LYS A 191 3.21 -12.68 -22.99
C LYS A 191 3.82 -12.23 -21.66
N PRO A 192 3.22 -11.25 -20.95
CA PRO A 192 3.67 -10.87 -19.62
C PRO A 192 3.64 -12.05 -18.65
N LYS A 193 4.77 -12.33 -18.01
CA LYS A 193 4.90 -13.34 -16.94
C LYS A 193 4.48 -12.80 -15.58
N GLY A 194 4.36 -11.46 -15.45
CA GLY A 194 3.94 -10.82 -14.23
C GLY A 194 3.84 -9.31 -14.35
N PHE A 195 3.03 -8.75 -13.47
CA PHE A 195 2.77 -7.33 -13.38
C PHE A 195 3.25 -6.77 -12.04
N VAL A 196 3.86 -5.59 -12.08
CA VAL A 196 3.95 -4.72 -10.89
C VAL A 196 2.80 -3.74 -10.94
N ILE A 197 2.00 -3.67 -9.90
CA ILE A 197 0.87 -2.74 -9.82
C ILE A 197 1.20 -1.54 -8.94
N THR A 198 0.76 -0.36 -9.36
CA THR A 198 0.89 0.88 -8.60
C THR A 198 -0.30 1.79 -8.82
N GLY A 199 -0.48 2.73 -7.92
CA GLY A 199 -1.48 3.78 -7.99
C GLY A 199 -1.40 4.65 -6.74
N ALA A 200 -1.96 5.86 -6.81
CA ALA A 200 -1.93 6.81 -5.71
C ALA A 200 -3.28 6.91 -5.00
N SER A 201 -3.25 7.12 -3.67
CA SER A 201 -4.46 7.31 -2.84
C SER A 201 -5.41 6.12 -2.97
N LYS A 202 -6.67 6.31 -3.36
CA LYS A 202 -7.65 5.24 -3.59
C LYS A 202 -7.17 4.18 -4.60
N ARG A 203 -6.33 4.57 -5.56
CA ARG A 203 -5.73 3.64 -6.54
C ARG A 203 -4.52 2.90 -5.94
N GLY A 204 -3.87 3.49 -4.94
CA GLY A 204 -2.92 2.79 -4.07
C GLY A 204 -3.64 1.75 -3.19
N TRP A 205 -4.85 2.06 -2.75
CA TRP A 205 -5.72 1.11 -2.07
C TRP A 205 -6.11 -0.05 -3.00
N THR A 206 -6.48 0.25 -4.25
CA THR A 206 -6.67 -0.77 -5.30
C THR A 206 -5.40 -1.62 -5.48
N SER A 207 -4.21 -0.99 -5.48
CA SER A 207 -2.93 -1.68 -5.64
C SER A 207 -2.60 -2.61 -4.46
N TRP A 208 -3.08 -2.32 -3.26
CA TRP A 208 -3.01 -3.22 -2.11
C TRP A 208 -3.91 -4.45 -2.25
N LEU A 209 -5.12 -4.27 -2.78
CA LEU A 209 -6.13 -5.33 -2.84
C LEU A 209 -6.00 -6.22 -4.08
N THR A 210 -5.49 -5.71 -5.21
CA THR A 210 -5.39 -6.48 -6.46
C THR A 210 -4.58 -7.78 -6.29
N PRO A 211 -3.41 -7.82 -5.61
CA PRO A 211 -2.66 -9.07 -5.43
C PRO A 211 -3.34 -10.10 -4.50
N VAL A 212 -4.35 -9.70 -3.75
CA VAL A 212 -5.22 -10.66 -3.03
C VAL A 212 -6.05 -11.46 -4.03
N ALA A 213 -6.56 -10.79 -5.06
CA ALA A 213 -7.47 -11.37 -6.05
C ALA A 213 -6.74 -12.01 -7.25
N ASP A 214 -5.55 -11.54 -7.63
CA ASP A 214 -4.85 -12.00 -8.83
C ASP A 214 -3.35 -12.25 -8.60
N LYS A 215 -2.92 -13.49 -8.87
CA LYS A 215 -1.55 -13.95 -8.65
C LYS A 215 -0.55 -13.52 -9.74
N ARG A 216 -1.00 -12.91 -10.84
CA ARG A 216 -0.12 -12.31 -11.85
C ARG A 216 0.63 -11.09 -11.31
N ILE A 217 0.20 -10.54 -10.19
CA ILE A 217 0.92 -9.45 -9.52
C ILE A 217 2.16 -9.99 -8.80
N ILE A 218 3.33 -9.59 -9.24
CA ILE A 218 4.65 -9.98 -8.69
C ILE A 218 5.27 -8.93 -7.76
N GLY A 219 4.63 -7.79 -7.63
CA GLY A 219 5.02 -6.71 -6.72
C GLY A 219 3.97 -5.60 -6.70
N THR A 220 3.80 -4.94 -5.56
CA THR A 220 2.84 -3.84 -5.41
C THR A 220 3.52 -2.59 -4.88
N VAL A 221 3.14 -1.42 -5.41
CA VAL A 221 3.68 -0.13 -5.01
C VAL A 221 2.52 0.84 -4.73
N PRO A 222 1.87 0.73 -3.57
CA PRO A 222 0.85 1.71 -3.14
C PRO A 222 1.52 3.05 -2.80
N ILE A 223 0.97 4.13 -3.35
CA ILE A 223 1.49 5.49 -3.20
C ILE A 223 0.50 6.31 -2.37
N VAL A 224 0.97 7.04 -1.36
CA VAL A 224 0.21 7.95 -0.47
C VAL A 224 -1.09 7.33 0.07
N ILE A 225 -0.98 6.10 0.58
CA ILE A 225 -2.11 5.36 1.18
C ILE A 225 -1.66 4.62 2.44
N ASP A 226 -1.40 5.38 3.49
CA ASP A 226 -0.87 4.91 4.77
C ASP A 226 -1.99 4.60 5.78
N THR A 227 -3.01 3.84 5.32
CA THR A 227 -4.29 3.65 6.03
C THR A 227 -4.47 2.27 6.68
N LEU A 228 -3.57 1.31 6.48
CA LEU A 228 -3.73 -0.06 6.96
C LEU A 228 -3.95 -0.12 8.46
N ASN A 229 -4.78 -1.08 8.91
CA ASN A 229 -5.20 -1.23 10.30
C ASN A 229 -6.10 -0.06 10.77
N PHE A 230 -7.26 0.06 10.12
CA PHE A 230 -8.18 1.19 10.25
C PHE A 230 -8.45 1.58 11.70
N THR A 231 -8.76 0.65 12.57
CA THR A 231 -9.04 0.93 13.99
C THR A 231 -7.84 1.60 14.67
N LYS A 232 -6.62 1.08 14.47
CA LYS A 232 -5.42 1.71 15.04
C LYS A 232 -5.17 3.08 14.42
N GLN A 233 -5.36 3.24 13.11
CA GLN A 233 -5.16 4.51 12.42
C GLN A 233 -6.13 5.59 12.92
N MET A 234 -7.41 5.26 13.04
CA MET A 234 -8.42 6.24 13.49
C MET A 234 -8.16 6.69 14.94
N LYS A 235 -7.91 5.74 15.84
CA LYS A 235 -7.54 6.06 17.22
C LYS A 235 -6.25 6.88 17.29
N TYR A 236 -5.28 6.58 16.42
CA TYR A 236 -4.00 7.26 16.41
C TYR A 236 -4.09 8.70 15.90
N GLN A 237 -4.96 9.01 14.94
CA GLN A 237 -5.22 10.40 14.54
C GLN A 237 -5.76 11.23 15.72
N ILE A 238 -6.77 10.73 16.43
CA ILE A 238 -7.33 11.42 17.61
C ILE A 238 -6.26 11.60 18.71
N ALA A 239 -5.50 10.55 19.03
CA ALA A 239 -4.44 10.62 20.05
C ALA A 239 -3.32 11.61 19.68
N THR A 240 -3.08 11.82 18.37
CA THR A 240 -2.00 12.68 17.89
C THR A 240 -2.44 14.11 17.66
N TRP A 241 -3.59 14.30 17.01
CA TRP A 241 -4.06 15.62 16.57
C TRP A 241 -5.23 16.17 17.37
N GLY A 242 -5.82 15.36 18.28
CA GLY A 242 -7.04 15.71 19.01
C GLY A 242 -8.30 15.70 18.15
N LYS A 243 -8.17 15.39 16.86
CA LYS A 243 -9.26 15.37 15.87
C LYS A 243 -8.87 14.52 14.67
N TYR A 244 -9.84 14.17 13.86
CA TYR A 244 -9.58 13.57 12.55
C TYR A 244 -9.02 14.59 11.56
N SER A 245 -8.30 14.07 10.55
CA SER A 245 -7.94 14.86 9.38
C SER A 245 -9.20 15.38 8.68
N GLU A 246 -9.14 16.63 8.25
CA GLU A 246 -10.16 17.22 7.37
C GLU A 246 -10.29 16.48 6.02
N GLN A 247 -9.26 15.74 5.61
CA GLN A 247 -9.26 14.99 4.36
C GLN A 247 -10.19 13.77 4.37
N ILE A 248 -10.54 13.27 5.56
CA ILE A 248 -11.49 12.15 5.70
C ILE A 248 -12.91 12.62 6.06
N TYR A 249 -13.24 13.88 5.74
CA TYR A 249 -14.53 14.47 6.05
C TYR A 249 -15.73 13.68 5.48
N ASP A 250 -15.60 13.13 4.27
CA ASP A 250 -16.66 12.31 3.67
C ASP A 250 -17.00 11.07 4.52
N TYR A 251 -16.03 10.50 5.23
CA TYR A 251 -16.24 9.35 6.13
C TYR A 251 -16.81 9.77 7.48
N THR A 252 -16.31 10.87 8.06
CA THR A 252 -16.74 11.34 9.38
C THR A 252 -18.13 11.97 9.34
N SER A 253 -18.42 12.81 8.33
CA SER A 253 -19.72 13.48 8.19
C SER A 253 -20.89 12.52 7.92
N LYS A 254 -20.60 11.33 7.36
CA LYS A 254 -21.58 10.28 7.08
C LYS A 254 -21.66 9.23 8.20
N GLY A 255 -20.93 9.41 9.31
CA GLY A 255 -20.92 8.49 10.45
C GLY A 255 -20.27 7.14 10.19
N LEU A 256 -19.45 7.02 9.12
CA LEU A 256 -18.67 5.82 8.79
C LEU A 256 -17.38 5.72 9.61
N VAL A 257 -16.89 6.85 10.11
CA VAL A 257 -15.81 6.98 11.08
C VAL A 257 -16.30 7.86 12.22
N ARG A 258 -16.36 7.31 13.43
CA ARG A 258 -16.82 7.96 14.66
C ARG A 258 -15.66 8.26 15.59
N GLU A 259 -15.89 9.05 16.64
CA GLU A 259 -14.85 9.40 17.63
C GLU A 259 -14.26 8.17 18.35
N SER A 260 -15.01 7.08 18.48
CA SER A 260 -14.52 5.80 19.00
C SER A 260 -13.37 5.21 18.17
N GLY A 261 -13.27 5.57 16.89
CA GLY A 261 -12.33 4.99 15.93
C GLY A 261 -12.61 3.53 15.60
N GLU A 262 -13.84 3.05 15.88
CA GLU A 262 -14.24 1.65 15.71
C GLU A 262 -15.58 1.54 14.97
N PRO A 263 -15.77 0.46 14.18
CA PRO A 263 -17.08 0.12 13.65
C PRO A 263 -17.97 -0.43 14.77
N GLU A 264 -19.28 -0.11 14.77
CA GLU A 264 -20.19 -0.45 15.86
C GLU A 264 -21.14 -1.60 15.51
N THR A 265 -21.54 -1.72 14.27
CA THR A 265 -22.49 -2.75 13.86
C THR A 265 -21.77 -3.94 13.19
N PRO A 266 -22.39 -5.15 13.19
CA PRO A 266 -21.81 -6.31 12.49
C PRO A 266 -21.52 -6.05 11.00
N ARG A 267 -22.35 -5.25 10.31
CA ARG A 267 -22.12 -4.90 8.90
C ARG A 267 -20.95 -3.91 8.72
N GLU A 268 -20.80 -2.95 9.61
CA GLU A 268 -19.64 -2.05 9.61
C GLU A 268 -18.35 -2.80 9.90
N ILE A 269 -18.36 -3.74 10.85
CA ILE A 269 -17.22 -4.60 11.14
C ILE A 269 -16.84 -5.44 9.91
N ALA A 270 -17.82 -6.04 9.24
CA ALA A 270 -17.58 -6.81 8.02
C ALA A 270 -17.05 -5.92 6.88
N LEU A 271 -17.60 -4.72 6.70
CA LEU A 271 -17.14 -3.74 5.72
C LEU A 271 -15.68 -3.35 5.95
N TRP A 272 -15.31 -2.98 7.17
CA TRP A 272 -13.94 -2.62 7.48
C TRP A 272 -12.99 -3.78 7.24
N LYS A 273 -13.37 -5.00 7.60
CA LYS A 273 -12.57 -6.20 7.28
C LYS A 273 -12.40 -6.44 5.78
N MET A 274 -13.43 -6.20 4.98
CA MET A 274 -13.35 -6.33 3.51
C MET A 274 -12.47 -5.25 2.87
N MET A 275 -12.53 -4.02 3.42
CA MET A 275 -11.89 -2.86 2.81
C MET A 275 -10.46 -2.62 3.30
N ASP A 276 -10.12 -3.05 4.51
CA ASP A 276 -8.79 -2.86 5.08
C ASP A 276 -7.79 -3.89 4.51
N PRO A 277 -6.78 -3.47 3.73
CA PRO A 277 -5.75 -4.39 3.25
C PRO A 277 -4.99 -5.11 4.37
N TYR A 278 -4.99 -4.56 5.58
CA TYR A 278 -4.41 -5.20 6.76
C TYR A 278 -5.04 -6.55 7.08
N THR A 279 -6.33 -6.74 6.78
CA THR A 279 -7.03 -8.03 6.92
C THR A 279 -6.35 -9.13 6.11
N TYR A 280 -5.82 -8.79 4.95
CA TYR A 280 -5.19 -9.72 4.01
C TYR A 280 -3.66 -9.82 4.16
N ARG A 281 -3.05 -9.17 5.15
CA ARG A 281 -1.60 -9.03 5.32
C ARG A 281 -0.82 -10.34 5.26
N LYS A 282 -1.40 -11.44 5.78
CA LYS A 282 -0.79 -12.77 5.74
C LYS A 282 -0.78 -13.41 4.33
N GLN A 283 -1.70 -13.02 3.45
CA GLN A 283 -1.76 -13.44 2.05
C GLN A 283 -0.87 -12.57 1.15
N LEU A 284 -0.59 -11.34 1.56
CA LEU A 284 0.20 -10.37 0.83
C LEU A 284 1.71 -10.61 1.05
N THR A 285 2.19 -11.81 0.64
CA THR A 285 3.60 -12.21 0.82
C THR A 285 4.54 -11.70 -0.28
N LEU A 286 3.99 -11.16 -1.39
CA LEU A 286 4.77 -10.58 -2.48
C LEU A 286 5.56 -9.33 -2.01
N PRO A 287 6.66 -8.99 -2.70
CA PRO A 287 7.38 -7.75 -2.43
C PRO A 287 6.51 -6.50 -2.60
N LYS A 288 6.66 -5.55 -1.69
CA LYS A 288 5.92 -4.29 -1.67
C LYS A 288 6.83 -3.10 -1.38
N LEU A 289 6.57 -1.98 -2.05
CA LEU A 289 7.23 -0.70 -1.80
C LEU A 289 6.17 0.34 -1.46
N LEU A 290 6.23 0.91 -0.27
CA LEU A 290 5.31 1.94 0.19
C LEU A 290 5.94 3.31 -0.07
N ILE A 291 5.25 4.18 -0.81
CA ILE A 291 5.75 5.52 -1.12
C ILE A 291 4.81 6.54 -0.46
N ASN A 292 5.33 7.32 0.50
CA ASN A 292 4.55 8.32 1.23
C ASN A 292 5.24 9.69 1.20
N GLY A 293 4.43 10.75 1.25
CA GLY A 293 4.92 12.11 1.46
C GLY A 293 4.99 12.44 2.95
N THR A 294 6.09 13.04 3.40
CA THR A 294 6.28 13.36 4.82
C THR A 294 5.31 14.43 5.36
N ASN A 295 4.64 15.17 4.47
CA ASN A 295 3.67 16.21 4.80
C ASN A 295 2.26 15.87 4.30
N ASP A 296 1.98 14.57 4.13
CA ASP A 296 0.64 14.13 3.73
C ASP A 296 -0.38 14.53 4.80
N ARG A 297 -1.49 15.13 4.35
CA ARG A 297 -2.53 15.64 5.25
C ARG A 297 -3.52 14.57 5.71
N TYR A 298 -3.53 13.41 5.06
CA TYR A 298 -4.43 12.30 5.41
C TYR A 298 -3.96 11.52 6.63
N TRP A 299 -2.63 11.36 6.82
CA TRP A 299 -2.06 10.41 7.76
C TRP A 299 -1.10 11.09 8.74
N VAL A 300 -1.01 10.55 9.95
CA VAL A 300 0.03 10.94 10.89
C VAL A 300 1.38 10.50 10.31
N VAL A 301 2.39 11.34 10.41
CA VAL A 301 3.69 11.14 9.72
C VAL A 301 4.39 9.81 10.04
N ASP A 302 4.15 9.25 11.22
CA ASP A 302 4.66 7.96 11.69
C ASP A 302 3.57 6.86 11.76
N ALA A 303 2.47 7.02 11.01
CA ALA A 303 1.30 6.13 11.00
C ALA A 303 1.66 4.69 10.63
N MET A 304 2.70 4.50 9.83
CA MET A 304 3.16 3.18 9.38
C MET A 304 3.48 2.21 10.52
N LYS A 305 3.87 2.69 11.69
CA LYS A 305 4.12 1.87 12.88
C LYS A 305 2.90 1.05 13.34
N ASN A 306 1.69 1.46 12.94
CA ASN A 306 0.46 0.77 13.31
C ASN A 306 0.26 -0.57 12.60
N TYR A 307 1.08 -0.86 11.54
CA TYR A 307 0.89 -2.06 10.74
C TYR A 307 2.18 -2.65 10.15
N TRP A 308 3.29 -1.91 10.12
CA TRP A 308 4.51 -2.29 9.42
C TRP A 308 5.04 -3.66 9.82
N ASP A 309 5.14 -3.92 11.12
CA ASP A 309 5.74 -5.16 11.63
C ASP A 309 4.89 -6.39 11.30
N ASP A 310 3.58 -6.21 11.16
CA ASP A 310 2.62 -7.28 10.83
C ASP A 310 2.57 -7.63 9.33
N LEU A 311 3.19 -6.83 8.46
CA LEU A 311 3.21 -7.11 7.02
C LEU A 311 4.14 -8.26 6.69
N SER A 312 3.61 -9.26 5.98
CA SER A 312 4.35 -10.44 5.53
C SER A 312 5.16 -10.17 4.26
N GLY A 313 6.29 -10.89 4.08
CA GLY A 313 7.13 -10.84 2.89
C GLY A 313 8.02 -9.60 2.79
N PRO A 314 8.81 -9.48 1.70
CA PRO A 314 9.71 -8.34 1.50
C PRO A 314 8.95 -7.02 1.42
N LYS A 315 9.39 -6.03 2.19
CA LYS A 315 8.73 -4.73 2.31
C LYS A 315 9.77 -3.61 2.38
N TYR A 316 9.49 -2.53 1.64
CA TYR A 316 10.40 -1.39 1.46
C TYR A 316 9.62 -0.09 1.58
N ILE A 317 10.31 0.99 1.91
CA ILE A 317 9.72 2.31 2.12
C ILE A 317 10.49 3.33 1.28
N LEU A 318 9.76 4.29 0.74
CA LEU A 318 10.28 5.58 0.30
C LEU A 318 9.48 6.68 1.00
N GLN A 319 10.14 7.47 1.83
CA GLN A 319 9.61 8.74 2.31
C GLN A 319 10.04 9.85 1.36
N VAL A 320 9.08 10.60 0.83
CA VAL A 320 9.34 11.76 -0.03
C VAL A 320 9.31 13.02 0.82
N PRO A 321 10.46 13.65 1.09
CA PRO A 321 10.53 14.76 2.02
C PRO A 321 9.84 16.01 1.48
N ASN A 322 9.22 16.79 2.37
CA ASN A 322 8.51 18.03 2.06
C ASN A 322 7.41 17.88 1.00
N ALA A 323 6.88 16.70 0.82
CA ALA A 323 5.83 16.41 -0.13
C ALA A 323 4.53 15.99 0.59
N GLY A 324 3.41 16.54 0.13
CA GLY A 324 2.08 16.16 0.59
C GLY A 324 1.48 15.02 -0.23
N HIS A 325 0.16 14.90 -0.20
CA HIS A 325 -0.60 13.80 -0.84
C HIS A 325 -0.40 13.68 -2.36
N SER A 326 -0.07 14.74 -3.07
CA SER A 326 0.21 14.72 -4.51
C SER A 326 1.69 14.53 -4.86
N LEU A 327 2.55 14.30 -3.85
CA LEU A 327 4.00 14.20 -3.98
C LEU A 327 4.63 15.35 -4.78
N GLN A 328 4.07 16.56 -4.66
CA GLN A 328 4.59 17.76 -5.34
C GLN A 328 6.05 18.02 -4.95
N GLY A 329 6.88 18.32 -5.93
CA GLY A 329 8.32 18.52 -5.74
C GLY A 329 9.15 17.23 -5.58
N GLY A 330 8.52 16.05 -5.40
CA GLY A 330 9.22 14.78 -5.21
C GLY A 330 8.79 13.65 -6.16
N ARG A 331 7.98 13.93 -7.17
CA ARG A 331 7.47 12.88 -8.10
C ARG A 331 8.57 12.17 -8.86
N GLU A 332 9.60 12.88 -9.32
CA GLU A 332 10.73 12.27 -10.03
C GLU A 332 11.47 11.26 -9.14
N HIS A 333 11.67 11.59 -7.88
CA HIS A 333 12.24 10.70 -6.88
C HIS A 333 11.39 9.45 -6.68
N ALA A 334 10.07 9.61 -6.56
CA ALA A 334 9.11 8.51 -6.45
C ALA A 334 9.13 7.62 -7.71
N TYR A 335 9.15 8.20 -8.92
CA TYR A 335 9.20 7.45 -10.17
C TYR A 335 10.51 6.68 -10.35
N SER A 336 11.63 7.26 -9.99
CA SER A 336 12.93 6.57 -10.03
C SER A 336 12.96 5.35 -9.11
N THR A 337 12.44 5.49 -7.88
CA THR A 337 12.39 4.38 -6.92
C THR A 337 11.35 3.31 -7.34
N LEU A 338 10.19 3.71 -7.85
CA LEU A 338 9.20 2.82 -8.44
C LEU A 338 9.81 2.00 -9.60
N ALA A 339 10.53 2.66 -10.51
CA ALA A 339 11.16 2.00 -11.64
C ALA A 339 12.30 1.07 -11.20
N ALA A 340 13.08 1.44 -10.20
CA ALA A 340 14.10 0.56 -9.62
C ALA A 340 13.45 -0.68 -8.98
N PHE A 341 12.37 -0.52 -8.22
CA PHE A 341 11.60 -1.64 -7.70
C PHE A 341 11.11 -2.56 -8.82
N PHE A 342 10.51 -1.99 -9.88
CA PHE A 342 10.08 -2.74 -11.05
C PHE A 342 11.22 -3.54 -11.69
N ARG A 343 12.38 -2.89 -11.98
CA ARG A 343 13.55 -3.58 -12.55
C ARG A 343 14.02 -4.74 -11.69
N HIS A 344 14.09 -4.55 -10.38
CA HIS A 344 14.44 -5.63 -9.44
C HIS A 344 13.46 -6.79 -9.51
N ARG A 345 12.14 -6.51 -9.59
CA ARG A 345 11.12 -7.56 -9.73
C ARG A 345 11.25 -8.29 -11.06
N ALA A 346 11.41 -7.57 -12.17
CA ALA A 346 11.57 -8.14 -13.50
C ALA A 346 12.85 -9.00 -13.63
N MET A 347 13.92 -8.61 -12.95
CA MET A 347 15.16 -9.40 -12.87
C MET A 347 15.11 -10.55 -11.84
N GLN A 348 14.01 -10.69 -11.09
CA GLN A 348 13.88 -11.62 -9.95
C GLN A 348 14.97 -11.42 -8.87
N LYS A 349 15.45 -10.18 -8.70
CA LYS A 349 16.44 -9.80 -7.71
C LYS A 349 15.79 -9.08 -6.53
N ALA A 350 16.27 -9.35 -5.32
CA ALA A 350 15.85 -8.59 -4.14
C ALA A 350 16.46 -7.19 -4.16
N LEU A 351 15.69 -6.20 -3.69
CA LEU A 351 16.25 -4.90 -3.34
C LEU A 351 17.19 -5.06 -2.12
N PRO A 352 18.04 -4.06 -1.84
CA PRO A 352 18.84 -4.05 -0.62
C PRO A 352 17.97 -4.27 0.61
N LYS A 353 18.40 -5.19 1.49
CA LYS A 353 17.72 -5.44 2.76
C LYS A 353 18.46 -4.70 3.85
N PHE A 354 17.75 -3.88 4.61
CA PHE A 354 18.31 -3.22 5.77
C PHE A 354 17.32 -3.24 6.94
N GLU A 355 17.90 -3.17 8.12
CA GLU A 355 17.19 -3.15 9.39
C GLU A 355 17.56 -1.86 10.12
N TRP A 356 16.64 -1.36 10.94
CA TRP A 356 16.86 -0.14 11.70
C TRP A 356 16.23 -0.24 13.08
N THR A 357 16.81 0.54 14.00
CA THR A 357 16.29 0.75 15.33
C THR A 357 16.34 2.22 15.68
N PHE A 358 15.33 2.66 16.40
CA PHE A 358 15.32 3.97 17.04
C PHE A 358 15.39 3.76 18.56
N THR A 359 16.28 4.49 19.23
CA THR A 359 16.36 4.50 20.68
C THR A 359 16.34 5.92 21.18
N ASN A 360 15.74 6.11 22.37
CA ASN A 360 15.67 7.38 23.08
C ASN A 360 16.13 7.16 24.54
N GLU A 361 17.46 7.28 24.78
CA GLU A 361 18.03 7.17 26.13
C GLU A 361 18.44 8.53 26.69
N LYS A 362 19.29 9.26 25.96
CA LYS A 362 19.73 10.64 26.26
C LYS A 362 19.60 11.53 25.03
N ASN A 363 19.67 10.95 23.86
CA ASN A 363 19.48 11.55 22.54
C ASN A 363 18.78 10.53 21.67
N LEU A 364 18.02 11.01 20.69
CA LEU A 364 17.42 10.15 19.70
C LEU A 364 18.50 9.56 18.81
N ARG A 365 18.58 8.26 18.76
CA ARG A 365 19.56 7.53 17.93
C ARG A 365 18.83 6.71 16.88
N LEU A 366 19.19 6.92 15.62
CA LEU A 366 18.91 6.00 14.53
C LEU A 366 20.13 5.12 14.31
N SER A 367 19.93 3.81 14.28
CA SER A 367 20.94 2.83 13.85
C SER A 367 20.39 2.01 12.69
N MET A 368 21.20 1.82 11.63
CA MET A 368 20.83 1.05 10.45
C MET A 368 21.93 0.04 10.13
N THR A 369 21.56 -1.16 9.72
CA THR A 369 22.47 -2.20 9.22
C THR A 369 21.94 -2.69 7.87
N ILE A 370 22.81 -2.80 6.86
CA ILE A 370 22.43 -3.15 5.50
C ILE A 370 23.24 -4.31 4.95
N ASP A 371 22.67 -5.07 4.00
CA ASP A 371 23.28 -6.26 3.38
C ASP A 371 24.29 -5.93 2.26
N ARG A 372 24.30 -4.69 1.75
CA ARG A 372 25.22 -4.24 0.68
C ARG A 372 25.44 -2.72 0.75
N PRO A 373 26.61 -2.22 0.31
CA PRO A 373 26.93 -0.80 0.46
C PRO A 373 25.99 0.08 -0.38
N PRO A 374 25.42 1.14 0.21
CA PRO A 374 24.70 2.18 -0.53
C PRO A 374 25.70 3.15 -1.16
N THR A 375 25.26 3.97 -2.11
CA THR A 375 26.05 5.07 -2.70
C THR A 375 26.09 6.30 -1.81
N GLY A 376 25.24 6.37 -0.80
CA GLY A 376 25.17 7.44 0.19
C GLY A 376 24.07 7.17 1.23
N ALA A 377 24.14 7.91 2.33
CA ALA A 377 23.14 7.87 3.39
C ALA A 377 22.86 9.26 3.91
N ARG A 378 21.60 9.53 4.27
CA ARG A 378 21.14 10.80 4.83
C ARG A 378 20.26 10.58 6.06
N LEU A 379 20.36 11.45 7.01
CA LEU A 379 19.38 11.63 8.07
C LEU A 379 18.50 12.80 7.70
N TRP A 380 17.19 12.57 7.66
CA TRP A 380 16.18 13.60 7.55
C TRP A 380 15.59 13.91 8.91
N THR A 381 15.40 15.20 9.20
CA THR A 381 14.81 15.67 10.46
C THR A 381 13.83 16.79 10.20
N ALA A 382 12.81 16.88 11.04
CA ALA A 382 11.89 18.01 11.10
C ALA A 382 11.49 18.26 12.56
N SER A 383 11.19 19.52 12.90
CA SER A 383 10.68 19.92 14.21
C SER A 383 9.29 20.53 14.08
N SER A 384 8.49 20.38 15.12
CA SER A 384 7.16 20.97 15.23
C SER A 384 6.86 21.34 16.69
N SER A 385 6.11 22.41 16.92
CA SER A 385 5.64 22.80 18.24
C SER A 385 4.57 21.85 18.81
N THR A 386 3.99 21.00 17.97
CA THR A 386 2.98 20.00 18.32
C THR A 386 3.31 18.67 17.67
N LYS A 387 2.52 17.62 17.96
CA LYS A 387 2.66 16.32 17.29
C LYS A 387 2.22 16.32 15.81
N ASP A 388 1.85 17.46 15.26
CA ASP A 388 1.42 17.61 13.88
C ASP A 388 2.58 18.10 12.99
N PHE A 389 3.06 17.21 12.10
CA PHE A 389 4.16 17.48 11.18
C PHE A 389 3.71 17.82 9.75
N ARG A 390 2.40 17.98 9.52
CA ARG A 390 1.85 18.27 8.17
C ARG A 390 2.37 19.56 7.54
N GLN A 391 2.85 20.50 8.35
CA GLN A 391 3.45 21.79 7.91
C GLN A 391 4.95 21.87 8.22
N ALA A 392 5.54 20.82 8.80
CA ALA A 392 6.95 20.83 9.18
C ALA A 392 7.85 20.86 7.94
N LYS A 393 8.99 21.52 8.06
CA LYS A 393 10.03 21.57 7.03
C LYS A 393 11.10 20.51 7.34
N TRP A 394 11.26 19.57 6.43
CA TRP A 394 12.28 18.55 6.51
C TRP A 394 13.60 19.02 5.92
N SER A 395 14.68 18.78 6.64
CA SER A 395 16.05 19.00 6.19
C SER A 395 16.88 17.74 6.35
N SER A 396 17.93 17.61 5.55
CA SER A 396 18.79 16.44 5.62
C SER A 396 20.25 16.78 5.83
N ARG A 397 20.98 15.85 6.44
CA ARG A 397 22.45 15.85 6.51
C ARG A 397 22.99 14.46 6.16
N PRO A 398 24.22 14.37 5.63
CA PRO A 398 24.85 13.07 5.42
C PRO A 398 25.03 12.29 6.73
N ILE A 399 24.93 10.96 6.63
CA ILE A 399 25.33 10.06 7.72
C ILE A 399 26.65 9.41 7.33
N GLN A 400 27.64 9.50 8.22
CA GLN A 400 28.89 8.74 8.07
C GLN A 400 28.64 7.27 8.33
N SER A 401 29.30 6.40 7.59
CA SER A 401 29.19 4.96 7.78
C SER A 401 30.50 4.35 8.22
N ASP A 402 30.40 3.33 9.04
CA ASP A 402 31.46 2.36 9.27
C ASP A 402 31.05 1.05 8.56
N SER A 403 31.50 0.92 7.31
CA SER A 403 31.20 -0.24 6.45
C SER A 403 29.69 -0.32 6.09
N LEU A 404 28.95 -1.30 6.63
CA LEU A 404 27.52 -1.57 6.40
C LEU A 404 26.63 -1.12 7.56
N LYS A 405 27.20 -0.39 8.52
CA LYS A 405 26.48 0.14 9.68
C LYS A 405 26.47 1.66 9.65
N PHE A 406 25.34 2.23 9.94
CA PHE A 406 25.09 3.67 9.96
C PHE A 406 24.48 4.05 11.29
N SER A 407 24.92 5.15 11.88
CA SER A 407 24.32 5.68 13.10
C SER A 407 24.26 7.19 13.04
N ALA A 408 23.17 7.74 13.51
CA ALA A 408 22.97 9.18 13.62
C ALA A 408 22.31 9.53 14.95
N LEU A 409 22.75 10.64 15.55
CA LEU A 409 22.19 11.21 16.76
C LEU A 409 21.42 12.49 16.43
N VAL A 410 20.30 12.68 17.10
CA VAL A 410 19.51 13.91 17.06
C VAL A 410 19.26 14.31 18.51
N ASP A 411 19.60 15.53 18.86
CA ASP A 411 19.31 16.05 20.19
C ASP A 411 17.80 16.23 20.36
N GLU A 412 17.30 15.90 21.53
CA GLU A 412 15.92 16.21 21.88
C GLU A 412 15.73 17.73 21.89
N PRO A 413 14.64 18.25 21.35
CA PRO A 413 14.38 19.67 21.40
C PRO A 413 14.02 20.09 22.84
N ASP A 414 14.46 21.27 23.28
CA ASP A 414 14.10 21.84 24.59
C ASP A 414 12.58 22.02 24.75
N SER A 415 11.86 22.11 23.64
CA SER A 415 10.41 22.20 23.58
C SER A 415 9.88 21.72 22.22
N GLY A 416 8.62 21.26 22.19
CA GLY A 416 7.98 20.75 20.99
C GLY A 416 8.36 19.28 20.70
N HIS A 417 8.39 18.92 19.42
CA HIS A 417 8.57 17.55 18.97
C HIS A 417 9.54 17.51 17.79
N VAL A 418 10.23 16.39 17.62
CA VAL A 418 11.11 16.11 16.49
C VAL A 418 10.68 14.80 15.81
N ALA A 419 10.79 14.77 14.50
CA ALA A 419 10.64 13.56 13.71
C ALA A 419 11.88 13.34 12.85
N LEU A 420 12.24 12.07 12.62
CA LEU A 420 13.42 11.70 11.86
C LEU A 420 13.23 10.40 11.10
N TYR A 421 13.98 10.25 10.01
CA TYR A 421 14.15 8.98 9.31
C TYR A 421 15.49 8.92 8.57
N GLY A 422 15.95 7.71 8.30
CA GLY A 422 17.14 7.44 7.49
C GLY A 422 16.77 7.19 6.03
N GLU A 423 17.59 7.69 5.12
CA GLU A 423 17.51 7.44 3.68
C GLU A 423 18.84 6.87 3.19
N LEU A 424 18.79 5.76 2.44
CA LEU A 424 19.92 5.10 1.81
C LEU A 424 19.78 5.19 0.29
N LEU A 425 20.83 5.64 -0.39
CA LEU A 425 20.86 5.86 -1.83
C LEU A 425 21.54 4.68 -2.53
N PHE A 426 21.01 4.29 -3.69
CA PHE A 426 21.48 3.14 -4.47
C PHE A 426 21.44 3.44 -5.97
N LYS A 427 22.02 2.51 -6.75
CA LYS A 427 21.92 2.47 -8.22
C LYS A 427 21.54 1.08 -8.71
N VAL A 428 20.74 1.02 -9.76
CA VAL A 428 20.50 -0.18 -10.57
C VAL A 428 20.73 0.16 -12.05
N GLY A 429 21.85 -0.30 -12.60
CA GLY A 429 22.36 0.23 -13.86
C GLY A 429 22.67 1.72 -13.73
N ASN A 430 22.09 2.52 -14.61
CA ASN A 430 22.21 3.99 -14.60
C ASN A 430 21.13 4.71 -13.77
N LEU A 431 20.20 3.97 -13.16
CA LEU A 431 19.08 4.54 -12.42
C LEU A 431 19.44 4.69 -10.94
N GLU A 432 19.42 5.92 -10.45
CA GLU A 432 19.52 6.23 -9.02
C GLU A 432 18.15 6.12 -8.35
N TYR A 433 18.14 5.58 -7.13
CA TYR A 433 16.94 5.44 -6.30
C TYR A 433 17.31 5.44 -4.82
N SER A 434 16.32 5.56 -3.97
CA SER A 434 16.56 5.46 -2.53
C SER A 434 15.51 4.61 -1.83
N LEU A 435 15.87 4.15 -0.64
CA LEU A 435 14.97 3.48 0.30
C LEU A 435 15.11 4.18 1.66
N SER A 436 14.01 4.21 2.41
CA SER A 436 13.94 4.90 3.69
C SER A 436 13.60 3.95 4.83
N THR A 437 13.92 4.35 6.06
CA THR A 437 13.32 3.77 7.26
C THR A 437 11.88 4.27 7.43
N GLN A 438 11.14 3.72 8.38
CA GLN A 438 9.96 4.41 8.91
C GLN A 438 10.35 5.78 9.45
N VAL A 439 9.37 6.68 9.55
CA VAL A 439 9.55 7.90 10.36
C VAL A 439 9.40 7.53 11.82
N PHE A 440 10.34 7.98 12.62
CA PHE A 440 10.23 8.00 14.07
C PHE A 440 9.87 9.42 14.53
N ARG A 441 9.03 9.53 15.52
CA ARG A 441 8.59 10.80 16.11
C ARG A 441 8.60 10.70 17.63
N GLU A 442 9.21 11.68 18.23
CA GLU A 442 9.18 11.91 19.68
C GLU A 442 8.24 13.05 20.04
#